data_1646b14c8d459632a8761a9d92d215fd
#
_entry.id   1646b14c8d459632a8761a9d92d215fd
#
_cell.length_a   1.000
_cell.length_b   1.000
_cell.length_c   1.000
_cell.angle_alpha   90.00
_cell.angle_beta   90.00
_cell.angle_gamma   90.00
#
_symmetry.space_group_name_H-M   'P 1'
#
loop_
_entity.id
_entity.type
_entity.pdbx_description
1 polymer ?
#
loop_
_entity_poly.entity_id
_entity_poly.type
_entity_poly.pdbx_seq_one_letter_code
_entity_poly.pdbx_strand_id
1 'polypeptide(L)'
;MYYSNGNYEAFARPKKPDYVAQKSAYLIGSGLASLAAACFLIRDGQMDGSNIHILEELSKSGGSLDGTELPMKGYVMRGGREMENHFECLWDLFRSIPSLEIEDASVLDEFYWLNKEDPNYSRCRVIEERGQRLPTDGDFTLTKQAMKDILQLCLMKEEDLNDVTISDVLSEDFMNSNFWIYWKTMFAFEPWHSAMEMRRYLMRFVHHIGGLADFSALKFTKYNQYESLVRPMVAYLTSHGVQFEYNVQVLDVKVDVTTKDKVAKTIELKRNGNKE
;
A
#
# COMPACT_ATOMS: atom_id res chain seq x y z
N MET A 1 12.44 -4.02 -7.19
CA MET A 1 13.30 -3.28 -8.14
C MET A 1 13.30 -1.83 -7.69
N TYR A 2 14.47 -1.28 -7.44
CA TYR A 2 14.60 0.09 -6.96
C TYR A 2 14.54 1.04 -8.17
N TYR A 3 13.52 1.89 -8.22
CA TYR A 3 13.43 2.92 -9.26
C TYR A 3 13.92 4.23 -8.68
N SER A 4 15.10 4.65 -9.06
CA SER A 4 15.59 6.00 -8.83
C SER A 4 15.33 6.85 -10.09
N ASN A 5 14.91 8.10 -9.92
CA ASN A 5 14.93 9.10 -11.00
C ASN A 5 16.35 9.55 -11.38
N GLY A 6 17.36 8.90 -10.83
CA GLY A 6 18.77 9.21 -11.04
C GLY A 6 19.30 10.35 -10.18
N ASN A 7 18.51 10.94 -9.32
CA ASN A 7 18.93 12.03 -8.45
C ASN A 7 19.11 11.58 -6.99
N TYR A 8 20.17 10.84 -6.73
CA TYR A 8 20.51 10.35 -5.40
C TYR A 8 20.72 11.50 -4.38
N GLU A 9 21.28 12.61 -4.79
CA GLU A 9 21.50 13.77 -3.89
C GLU A 9 20.18 14.36 -3.42
N ALA A 10 19.18 14.45 -4.28
CA ALA A 10 17.86 14.91 -3.88
C ALA A 10 17.18 13.96 -2.88
N PHE A 11 17.45 12.67 -2.99
CA PHE A 11 16.96 11.66 -2.05
C PHE A 11 17.71 11.67 -0.73
N ALA A 12 19.05 11.66 -0.78
CA ALA A 12 19.90 11.52 0.41
C ALA A 12 20.06 12.83 1.20
N ARG A 13 20.01 13.96 0.50
CA ARG A 13 20.22 15.30 1.07
C ARG A 13 19.27 16.29 0.42
N PRO A 14 17.96 16.21 0.68
CA PRO A 14 17.00 17.12 0.09
C PRO A 14 17.32 18.57 0.47
N LYS A 15 17.34 19.44 -0.53
CA LYS A 15 17.50 20.88 -0.32
C LYS A 15 16.15 21.53 -0.18
N LYS A 16 16.05 22.47 0.75
CA LYS A 16 14.83 23.25 0.92
C LYS A 16 14.51 23.97 -0.40
N PRO A 17 13.33 23.72 -1.02
CA PRO A 17 12.94 24.41 -2.25
C PRO A 17 12.76 25.90 -2.01
N ASP A 18 13.12 26.70 -3.03
CA ASP A 18 12.89 28.14 -2.99
C ASP A 18 11.39 28.43 -2.80
N TYR A 19 11.10 29.44 -2.00
CA TYR A 19 9.73 29.89 -1.71
C TYR A 19 8.81 28.88 -1.02
N VAL A 20 9.32 27.74 -0.52
CA VAL A 20 8.47 26.74 0.16
C VAL A 20 7.74 27.33 1.38
N ALA A 21 8.37 28.26 2.09
CA ALA A 21 7.76 28.95 3.24
C ALA A 21 6.55 29.85 2.86
N GLN A 22 6.38 30.16 1.57
CA GLN A 22 5.28 30.97 1.05
C GLN A 22 4.16 30.10 0.44
N LYS A 23 4.30 28.79 0.49
CA LYS A 23 3.35 27.83 -0.09
C LYS A 23 2.58 27.12 0.99
N SER A 24 1.34 26.78 0.68
CA SER A 24 0.52 25.87 1.48
C SER A 24 0.20 24.62 0.67
N ALA A 25 0.10 23.51 1.34
CA ALA A 25 -0.32 22.24 0.77
C ALA A 25 -1.70 21.84 1.32
N TYR A 26 -2.62 21.50 0.42
CA TYR A 26 -3.93 20.98 0.76
C TYR A 26 -4.02 19.54 0.26
N LEU A 27 -4.20 18.61 1.18
CA LEU A 27 -4.31 17.17 0.92
C LEU A 27 -5.75 16.74 1.15
N ILE A 28 -6.36 16.15 0.13
CA ILE A 28 -7.76 15.73 0.17
C ILE A 28 -7.82 14.27 0.59
N GLY A 29 -8.48 14.03 1.72
CA GLY A 29 -8.49 12.76 2.41
C GLY A 29 -7.25 12.55 3.27
N SER A 30 -7.35 11.68 4.26
CA SER A 30 -6.26 11.31 5.18
C SER A 30 -5.91 9.82 5.12
N GLY A 31 -6.00 9.23 3.91
CA GLY A 31 -5.49 7.89 3.65
C GLY A 31 -3.96 7.86 3.60
N LEU A 32 -3.40 6.65 3.44
CA LEU A 32 -1.95 6.43 3.45
C LEU A 32 -1.18 7.35 2.48
N ALA A 33 -1.71 7.58 1.28
CA ALA A 33 -1.06 8.42 0.28
C ALA A 33 -0.92 9.88 0.73
N SER A 34 -1.99 10.48 1.27
CA SER A 34 -1.98 11.85 1.77
C SER A 34 -1.10 12.00 3.01
N LEU A 35 -1.19 11.05 3.95
CA LEU A 35 -0.35 11.04 5.14
C LEU A 35 1.14 10.92 4.77
N ALA A 36 1.48 10.03 3.85
CA ALA A 36 2.84 9.88 3.34
C ALA A 36 3.32 11.17 2.63
N ALA A 37 2.48 11.77 1.78
CA ALA A 37 2.80 13.02 1.11
C ALA A 37 3.09 14.14 2.12
N ALA A 38 2.28 14.28 3.18
CA ALA A 38 2.53 15.26 4.24
C ALA A 38 3.87 15.01 4.95
N CYS A 39 4.18 13.74 5.27
CA CYS A 39 5.47 13.38 5.88
C CYS A 39 6.66 13.75 4.98
N PHE A 40 6.57 13.47 3.67
CA PHE A 40 7.61 13.85 2.71
C PHE A 40 7.72 15.37 2.51
N LEU A 41 6.60 16.10 2.55
CA LEU A 41 6.63 17.57 2.50
C LEU A 41 7.39 18.16 3.71
N ILE A 42 7.23 17.59 4.90
CA ILE A 42 7.99 18.00 6.08
C ILE A 42 9.43 17.57 5.96
N ARG A 43 9.70 16.29 5.78
CA ARG A 43 11.05 15.71 5.84
C ARG A 43 11.94 16.17 4.68
N ASP A 44 11.43 16.06 3.46
CA ASP A 44 12.21 16.27 2.24
C ASP A 44 11.94 17.65 1.62
N GLY A 45 10.69 18.09 1.62
CA GLY A 45 10.29 19.41 1.14
C GLY A 45 10.62 20.54 2.13
N GLN A 46 10.91 20.20 3.39
CA GLN A 46 11.19 21.16 4.47
C GLN A 46 10.12 22.26 4.59
N MET A 47 8.87 21.86 4.33
CA MET A 47 7.70 22.70 4.50
C MET A 47 7.31 22.78 5.98
N ASP A 48 6.94 23.95 6.44
CA ASP A 48 6.38 24.09 7.79
C ASP A 48 5.03 23.36 7.87
N GLY A 49 4.87 22.54 8.92
CA GLY A 49 3.65 21.77 9.09
C GLY A 49 2.39 22.63 9.23
N SER A 50 2.51 23.85 9.78
CA SER A 50 1.40 24.80 9.85
C SER A 50 0.85 25.22 8.49
N ASN A 51 1.62 25.02 7.42
CA ASN A 51 1.22 25.28 6.03
C ASN A 51 0.68 24.02 5.32
N ILE A 52 0.54 22.90 6.03
CA ILE A 52 0.01 21.66 5.49
C ILE A 52 -1.37 21.39 6.09
N HIS A 53 -2.37 21.30 5.24
CA HIS A 53 -3.77 21.07 5.60
C HIS A 53 -4.23 19.75 5.04
N ILE A 54 -4.78 18.89 5.90
CA ILE A 54 -5.36 17.60 5.52
C ILE A 54 -6.87 17.68 5.76
N LEU A 55 -7.65 17.59 4.68
CA LEU A 55 -9.11 17.70 4.70
C LEU A 55 -9.71 16.29 4.62
N GLU A 56 -10.34 15.83 5.70
CA GLU A 56 -10.88 14.48 5.80
C GLU A 56 -12.40 14.51 6.00
N GLU A 57 -13.13 13.75 5.19
CA GLU A 57 -14.58 13.66 5.27
C GLU A 57 -15.05 12.93 6.54
N LEU A 58 -14.29 11.93 6.95
CA LEU A 58 -14.61 11.16 8.16
C LEU A 58 -14.07 11.84 9.42
N SER A 59 -14.46 11.34 10.56
CA SER A 59 -13.94 11.79 11.87
C SER A 59 -12.59 11.18 12.24
N LYS A 60 -11.97 10.42 11.33
CA LYS A 60 -10.79 9.60 11.59
C LYS A 60 -9.93 9.45 10.34
N SER A 61 -8.62 9.51 10.52
CA SER A 61 -7.65 9.24 9.46
C SER A 61 -7.52 7.75 9.14
N GLY A 62 -6.91 7.44 7.99
CA GLY A 62 -6.49 6.10 7.60
C GLY A 62 -7.08 5.61 6.28
N GLY A 63 -8.20 6.18 5.84
CA GLY A 63 -8.86 5.73 4.60
C GLY A 63 -9.17 4.24 4.64
N SER A 64 -8.68 3.47 3.67
CA SER A 64 -8.87 2.01 3.64
C SER A 64 -8.08 1.24 4.71
N LEU A 65 -7.14 1.88 5.40
CA LEU A 65 -6.38 1.33 6.52
C LEU A 65 -6.97 1.74 7.87
N ASP A 66 -8.17 2.29 7.92
CA ASP A 66 -8.83 2.62 9.17
C ASP A 66 -9.06 1.36 10.01
N GLY A 67 -9.08 1.55 11.29
CA GLY A 67 -9.42 0.53 12.28
C GLY A 67 -10.20 1.20 13.42
N THR A 68 -11.03 0.46 14.11
CA THR A 68 -11.86 0.98 15.19
C THR A 68 -11.77 0.07 16.40
N GLU A 69 -11.50 0.66 17.54
CA GLU A 69 -11.70 0.00 18.81
C GLU A 69 -13.17 0.13 19.21
N LEU A 70 -13.82 -0.99 19.43
CA LEU A 70 -15.20 -1.05 19.93
C LEU A 70 -15.17 -1.48 21.40
N PRO A 71 -15.71 -0.67 22.32
CA PRO A 71 -15.77 -1.02 23.74
C PRO A 71 -16.35 -2.42 23.94
N MET A 72 -15.68 -3.26 24.70
CA MET A 72 -16.07 -4.65 25.01
C MET A 72 -16.09 -5.63 23.82
N LYS A 73 -15.74 -5.21 22.60
CA LYS A 73 -15.75 -6.04 21.40
C LYS A 73 -14.38 -6.17 20.73
N GLY A 74 -13.40 -5.38 21.18
CA GLY A 74 -12.04 -5.37 20.61
C GLY A 74 -11.92 -4.51 19.35
N TYR A 75 -10.97 -4.87 18.50
CA TYR A 75 -10.62 -4.06 17.34
C TYR A 75 -11.29 -4.60 16.07
N VAL A 76 -11.80 -3.69 15.24
CA VAL A 76 -12.36 -3.97 13.92
C VAL A 76 -11.49 -3.33 12.87
N MET A 77 -11.16 -4.09 11.83
CA MET A 77 -10.43 -3.62 10.65
C MET A 77 -11.09 -4.15 9.38
N ARG A 78 -10.83 -3.51 8.22
CA ARG A 78 -11.46 -3.88 6.93
C ARG A 78 -10.94 -5.19 6.36
N GLY A 79 -9.82 -5.73 6.84
CA GLY A 79 -9.24 -6.99 6.42
C GLY A 79 -7.80 -7.14 6.88
N GLY A 80 -7.29 -8.36 6.83
CA GLY A 80 -5.87 -8.65 7.01
C GLY A 80 -5.06 -8.02 5.88
N ARG A 81 -3.89 -7.52 6.22
CA ARG A 81 -2.96 -6.91 5.27
C ARG A 81 -1.56 -7.36 5.60
N GLU A 82 -1.00 -8.15 4.71
CA GLU A 82 0.38 -8.55 4.81
C GLU A 82 1.30 -7.46 4.27
N MET A 83 2.51 -7.49 4.78
CA MET A 83 3.58 -6.59 4.42
C MET A 83 4.72 -7.39 3.77
N GLU A 84 5.66 -6.69 3.15
CA GLU A 84 6.87 -7.30 2.61
C GLU A 84 8.08 -6.38 2.69
N ASN A 85 9.27 -6.95 2.55
CA ASN A 85 10.52 -6.19 2.69
C ASN A 85 10.77 -5.20 1.54
N HIS A 86 10.14 -5.41 0.37
CA HIS A 86 10.37 -4.61 -0.85
C HIS A 86 9.37 -3.46 -1.04
N PHE A 87 8.69 -3.05 0.01
CA PHE A 87 7.93 -1.79 0.02
C PHE A 87 8.89 -0.62 0.33
N GLU A 88 9.91 -0.42 -0.53
CA GLU A 88 11.04 0.47 -0.26
C GLU A 88 10.61 1.89 0.09
N CYS A 89 9.67 2.47 -0.66
CA CYS A 89 9.17 3.83 -0.37
C CYS A 89 8.46 3.90 0.98
N LEU A 90 7.73 2.84 1.36
CA LEU A 90 7.06 2.76 2.65
C LEU A 90 8.09 2.68 3.78
N TRP A 91 9.07 1.80 3.66
CA TRP A 91 10.11 1.63 4.68
C TRP A 91 11.06 2.83 4.76
N ASP A 92 11.35 3.49 3.64
CA ASP A 92 12.06 4.77 3.65
C ASP A 92 11.30 5.84 4.45
N LEU A 93 9.97 5.89 4.31
CA LEU A 93 9.15 6.76 5.12
C LEU A 93 9.23 6.37 6.61
N PHE A 94 8.95 5.11 6.92
CA PHE A 94 8.83 4.64 8.30
C PHE A 94 10.13 4.57 9.09
N ARG A 95 11.31 4.64 8.45
CA ARG A 95 12.58 4.85 9.16
C ARG A 95 12.67 6.21 9.84
N SER A 96 11.85 7.18 9.42
CA SER A 96 11.82 8.53 9.99
C SER A 96 10.60 8.81 10.87
N ILE A 97 9.67 7.87 10.99
CA ILE A 97 8.50 7.99 11.85
C ILE A 97 8.78 7.28 13.18
N PRO A 98 8.75 7.99 14.32
CA PRO A 98 8.97 7.37 15.62
C PRO A 98 7.93 6.29 15.94
N SER A 99 8.37 5.20 16.55
CA SER A 99 7.49 4.20 17.13
C SER A 99 6.70 4.82 18.29
N LEU A 100 5.44 4.42 18.45
CA LEU A 100 4.63 4.76 19.62
C LEU A 100 4.81 3.78 20.78
N GLU A 101 5.51 2.67 20.54
CA GLU A 101 5.66 1.56 21.48
C GLU A 101 7.07 1.45 22.06
N ILE A 102 8.07 1.84 21.29
CA ILE A 102 9.49 1.64 21.64
C ILE A 102 10.20 2.98 21.58
N GLU A 103 10.73 3.41 22.72
CA GLU A 103 11.49 4.64 22.84
C GLU A 103 12.77 4.58 21.95
N ASP A 104 13.12 5.69 21.33
CA ASP A 104 14.29 5.84 20.44
C ASP A 104 14.30 4.91 19.21
N ALA A 105 13.17 4.26 18.89
CA ALA A 105 13.02 3.44 17.70
C ALA A 105 12.07 4.07 16.66
N SER A 106 12.29 3.72 15.40
CA SER A 106 11.34 4.02 14.33
C SER A 106 10.30 2.90 14.17
N VAL A 107 9.23 3.19 13.45
CA VAL A 107 8.25 2.15 13.04
C VAL A 107 8.92 1.06 12.19
N LEU A 108 9.93 1.40 11.39
CA LEU A 108 10.70 0.40 10.64
C LEU A 108 11.51 -0.51 11.57
N ASP A 109 12.13 0.03 12.62
CA ASP A 109 12.90 -0.77 13.59
C ASP A 109 11.97 -1.75 14.31
N GLU A 110 10.81 -1.28 14.78
CA GLU A 110 9.78 -2.12 15.40
C GLU A 110 9.34 -3.27 14.48
N PHE A 111 9.03 -2.94 13.22
CA PHE A 111 8.66 -3.94 12.21
C PHE A 111 9.78 -4.95 11.95
N TYR A 112 11.02 -4.48 11.81
CA TYR A 112 12.17 -5.34 11.55
C TYR A 112 12.43 -6.30 12.72
N TRP A 113 12.44 -5.80 13.94
CA TRP A 113 12.71 -6.62 15.13
C TRP A 113 11.61 -7.66 15.35
N LEU A 114 10.35 -7.27 15.23
CA LEU A 114 9.22 -8.19 15.33
C LEU A 114 9.37 -9.37 14.36
N ASN A 115 9.57 -9.07 13.07
CA ASN A 115 9.63 -10.12 12.06
C ASN A 115 10.94 -10.92 12.06
N LYS A 116 11.96 -10.46 12.78
CA LYS A 116 13.17 -11.21 13.05
C LYS A 116 13.00 -12.17 14.21
N GLU A 117 12.31 -11.77 15.26
CA GLU A 117 12.05 -12.59 16.46
C GLU A 117 10.92 -13.59 16.23
N ASP A 118 9.88 -13.18 15.54
CA ASP A 118 8.70 -14.01 15.23
C ASP A 118 8.44 -14.02 13.70
N PRO A 119 9.24 -14.78 12.94
CA PRO A 119 9.07 -14.87 11.50
C PRO A 119 7.76 -15.57 11.15
N ASN A 120 7.05 -15.03 10.17
CA ASN A 120 5.80 -15.62 9.73
C ASN A 120 6.03 -17.01 9.15
N TYR A 121 5.22 -17.95 9.61
CA TYR A 121 5.15 -19.30 9.08
C TYR A 121 3.75 -19.85 9.28
N SER A 122 3.07 -20.18 8.19
CA SER A 122 1.74 -20.77 8.22
C SER A 122 1.62 -21.84 7.14
N ARG A 123 1.29 -23.07 7.54
CA ARG A 123 1.01 -24.11 6.54
C ARG A 123 -0.31 -23.83 5.83
N CYS A 124 -0.23 -23.46 4.57
CA CYS A 124 -1.40 -23.37 3.70
C CYS A 124 -1.97 -24.78 3.49
N ARG A 125 -3.29 -24.88 3.59
CA ARG A 125 -4.04 -26.12 3.33
C ARG A 125 -4.95 -25.92 2.14
N VAL A 126 -4.78 -26.73 1.10
CA VAL A 126 -5.74 -26.79 0.02
C VAL A 126 -6.87 -27.74 0.45
N ILE A 127 -8.08 -27.24 0.35
CA ILE A 127 -9.30 -27.99 0.69
C ILE A 127 -10.14 -28.11 -0.57
N GLU A 128 -10.57 -29.32 -0.90
CA GLU A 128 -11.48 -29.61 -2.00
C GLU A 128 -12.65 -30.47 -1.56
N GLU A 129 -13.57 -30.78 -2.44
CA GLU A 129 -14.72 -31.65 -2.21
C GLU A 129 -15.42 -31.40 -0.84
N ARG A 130 -15.70 -30.15 -0.52
CA ARG A 130 -16.41 -29.73 0.71
C ARG A 130 -15.73 -30.11 2.02
N GLY A 131 -14.41 -30.04 2.05
CA GLY A 131 -13.66 -30.17 3.28
C GLY A 131 -12.63 -31.28 3.28
N GLN A 132 -12.41 -31.97 2.19
CA GLN A 132 -11.31 -32.91 2.07
C GLN A 132 -10.00 -32.18 1.86
N ARG A 133 -8.99 -32.54 2.63
CA ARG A 133 -7.65 -31.98 2.51
C ARG A 133 -6.91 -32.63 1.35
N LEU A 134 -6.46 -31.81 0.42
CA LEU A 134 -5.51 -32.22 -0.62
C LEU A 134 -4.09 -32.20 -0.06
N PRO A 135 -3.34 -33.32 -0.08
CA PRO A 135 -1.93 -33.35 0.33
C PRO A 135 -1.07 -32.70 -0.76
N THR A 136 -0.83 -31.41 -0.66
CA THR A 136 -0.01 -30.66 -1.63
C THR A 136 1.46 -30.63 -1.25
N ASP A 137 1.78 -30.71 0.05
CA ASP A 137 3.13 -30.57 0.62
C ASP A 137 3.91 -29.35 0.09
N GLY A 138 3.18 -28.31 -0.34
CA GLY A 138 3.74 -27.11 -0.94
C GLY A 138 4.09 -27.23 -2.43
N ASP A 139 3.79 -28.36 -3.07
CA ASP A 139 3.99 -28.54 -4.51
C ASP A 139 3.01 -27.69 -5.30
N PHE A 140 3.54 -26.96 -6.27
CA PHE A 140 2.76 -26.12 -7.17
C PHE A 140 2.12 -26.85 -8.34
N THR A 141 2.48 -28.11 -8.57
CA THR A 141 1.97 -28.96 -9.67
C THR A 141 1.98 -28.30 -11.05
N LEU A 142 2.99 -27.44 -11.30
CA LEU A 142 3.13 -26.75 -12.57
C LEU A 142 3.65 -27.72 -13.64
N THR A 143 2.84 -27.93 -14.68
CA THR A 143 3.27 -28.67 -15.88
C THR A 143 4.23 -27.83 -16.71
N LYS A 144 4.91 -28.47 -17.68
CA LYS A 144 5.76 -27.72 -18.64
C LYS A 144 4.96 -26.71 -19.44
N GLN A 145 3.69 -27.00 -19.73
CA GLN A 145 2.82 -26.07 -20.44
C GLN A 145 2.47 -24.87 -19.56
N ALA A 146 2.06 -25.09 -18.32
CA ALA A 146 1.76 -24.02 -17.36
C ALA A 146 2.97 -23.10 -17.12
N MET A 147 4.19 -23.67 -17.02
CA MET A 147 5.41 -22.86 -16.90
C MET A 147 5.68 -22.02 -18.16
N LYS A 148 5.42 -22.58 -19.35
CA LYS A 148 5.55 -21.85 -20.61
C LYS A 148 4.55 -20.70 -20.69
N ASP A 149 3.32 -20.90 -20.27
CA ASP A 149 2.27 -19.89 -20.28
C ASP A 149 2.66 -18.70 -19.38
N ILE A 150 3.14 -18.97 -18.17
CA ILE A 150 3.64 -17.94 -17.26
C ILE A 150 4.76 -17.13 -17.92
N LEU A 151 5.72 -17.82 -18.52
CA LEU A 151 6.85 -17.15 -19.19
C LEU A 151 6.37 -16.30 -20.37
N GLN A 152 5.46 -16.82 -21.19
CA GLN A 152 4.87 -16.08 -22.29
C GLN A 152 4.16 -14.82 -21.80
N LEU A 153 3.32 -14.93 -20.78
CA LEU A 153 2.63 -13.79 -20.20
C LEU A 153 3.63 -12.72 -19.69
N CYS A 154 4.71 -13.12 -19.03
CA CYS A 154 5.74 -12.19 -18.57
C CYS A 154 6.46 -11.46 -19.72
N LEU A 155 6.59 -12.10 -20.90
CA LEU A 155 7.25 -11.53 -22.07
C LEU A 155 6.32 -10.68 -22.95
N MET A 156 5.01 -10.79 -22.80
CA MET A 156 4.05 -9.98 -23.55
C MET A 156 4.18 -8.51 -23.20
N LYS A 157 3.90 -7.65 -24.15
CA LYS A 157 3.80 -6.20 -23.91
C LYS A 157 2.46 -5.88 -23.27
N GLU A 158 2.44 -4.84 -22.44
CA GLU A 158 1.20 -4.41 -21.79
C GLU A 158 0.14 -3.95 -22.79
N GLU A 159 0.57 -3.36 -23.91
CA GLU A 159 -0.31 -2.93 -25.00
C GLU A 159 -1.11 -4.08 -25.61
N ASP A 160 -0.52 -5.29 -25.66
CA ASP A 160 -1.14 -6.50 -26.21
C ASP A 160 -2.11 -7.17 -25.20
N LEU A 161 -2.15 -6.67 -23.97
CA LEU A 161 -2.97 -7.21 -22.88
C LEU A 161 -4.19 -6.34 -22.54
N ASN A 162 -4.46 -5.31 -23.34
CA ASN A 162 -5.67 -4.51 -23.19
C ASN A 162 -6.89 -5.40 -23.45
N ASP A 163 -7.86 -5.38 -22.54
CA ASP A 163 -9.10 -6.16 -22.60
C ASP A 163 -8.91 -7.71 -22.69
N VAL A 164 -7.71 -8.20 -22.34
CA VAL A 164 -7.39 -9.64 -22.31
C VAL A 164 -7.56 -10.17 -20.89
N THR A 165 -8.27 -11.27 -20.73
CA THR A 165 -8.45 -11.94 -19.44
C THR A 165 -7.35 -12.96 -19.15
N ILE A 166 -7.24 -13.35 -17.89
CA ILE A 166 -6.29 -14.39 -17.47
C ILE A 166 -6.56 -15.70 -18.22
N SER A 167 -7.85 -16.08 -18.35
CA SER A 167 -8.25 -17.30 -19.07
C SER A 167 -8.02 -17.28 -20.57
N ASP A 168 -7.78 -16.11 -21.17
CA ASP A 168 -7.46 -16.01 -22.59
C ASP A 168 -5.98 -16.35 -22.89
N VAL A 169 -5.10 -16.24 -21.90
CA VAL A 169 -3.65 -16.36 -22.09
C VAL A 169 -3.00 -17.49 -21.27
N LEU A 170 -3.68 -17.98 -20.24
CA LEU A 170 -3.18 -19.09 -19.43
C LEU A 170 -4.06 -20.32 -19.66
N SER A 171 -3.42 -21.47 -19.90
CA SER A 171 -4.10 -22.73 -20.25
C SER A 171 -4.84 -23.35 -19.07
N GLU A 172 -5.66 -24.37 -19.38
CA GLU A 172 -6.29 -25.22 -18.36
C GLU A 172 -5.25 -25.91 -17.46
N ASP A 173 -4.10 -26.27 -17.99
CA ASP A 173 -2.98 -26.82 -17.24
C ASP A 173 -2.56 -25.87 -16.10
N PHE A 174 -2.49 -24.58 -16.38
CA PHE A 174 -2.21 -23.57 -15.36
C PHE A 174 -3.36 -23.44 -14.37
N MET A 175 -4.60 -23.35 -14.87
CA MET A 175 -5.80 -23.17 -14.02
C MET A 175 -6.03 -24.34 -13.06
N ASN A 176 -5.58 -25.55 -13.43
CA ASN A 176 -5.69 -26.76 -12.60
C ASN A 176 -4.48 -26.97 -11.67
N SER A 177 -3.50 -26.06 -11.70
CA SER A 177 -2.33 -26.17 -10.83
C SER A 177 -2.59 -25.71 -9.40
N ASN A 178 -1.85 -26.28 -8.44
CA ASN A 178 -1.85 -25.77 -7.06
C ASN A 178 -1.29 -24.35 -6.99
N PHE A 179 -0.38 -23.97 -7.90
CA PHE A 179 0.12 -22.60 -7.98
C PHE A 179 -1.03 -21.61 -8.18
N TRP A 180 -1.95 -21.88 -9.11
CA TRP A 180 -3.11 -21.03 -9.33
C TRP A 180 -3.99 -20.92 -8.07
N ILE A 181 -4.20 -22.02 -7.36
CA ILE A 181 -4.99 -22.01 -6.13
C ILE A 181 -4.36 -21.12 -5.06
N TYR A 182 -3.05 -21.24 -4.82
CA TYR A 182 -2.33 -20.38 -3.90
C TYR A 182 -2.36 -18.91 -4.34
N TRP A 183 -2.05 -18.68 -5.61
CA TRP A 183 -1.96 -17.34 -6.17
C TRP A 183 -3.29 -16.58 -6.13
N LYS A 184 -4.35 -17.21 -6.65
CA LYS A 184 -5.67 -16.60 -6.65
C LYS A 184 -6.21 -16.34 -5.24
N THR A 185 -5.91 -17.21 -4.29
CA THR A 185 -6.35 -17.05 -2.90
C THR A 185 -5.61 -15.90 -2.23
N MET A 186 -4.30 -15.80 -2.44
CA MET A 186 -3.47 -14.76 -1.84
C MET A 186 -3.78 -13.37 -2.40
N PHE A 187 -3.90 -13.27 -3.71
CA PHE A 187 -4.05 -11.98 -4.40
C PHE A 187 -5.48 -11.69 -4.91
N ALA A 188 -6.45 -12.53 -4.56
CA ALA A 188 -7.86 -12.40 -4.94
C ALA A 188 -8.09 -12.34 -6.46
N PHE A 189 -7.32 -13.11 -7.25
CA PHE A 189 -7.53 -13.22 -8.69
C PHE A 189 -8.65 -14.20 -9.04
N GLU A 190 -9.30 -13.93 -10.18
CA GLU A 190 -10.25 -14.83 -10.83
C GLU A 190 -9.94 -14.92 -12.33
N PRO A 191 -10.36 -16.00 -13.04
CA PRO A 191 -10.00 -16.22 -14.44
C PRO A 191 -10.39 -15.08 -15.39
N TRP A 192 -11.45 -14.35 -15.08
CA TRP A 192 -11.94 -13.20 -15.87
C TRP A 192 -11.26 -11.87 -15.55
N HIS A 193 -10.34 -11.83 -14.58
CA HIS A 193 -9.60 -10.63 -14.28
C HIS A 193 -8.55 -10.33 -15.39
N SER A 194 -8.05 -9.12 -15.41
CA SER A 194 -7.08 -8.65 -16.40
C SER A 194 -5.78 -9.44 -16.37
N ALA A 195 -5.38 -9.95 -17.54
CA ALA A 195 -4.08 -10.58 -17.72
C ALA A 195 -2.91 -9.61 -17.51
N MET A 196 -3.12 -8.32 -17.82
CA MET A 196 -2.12 -7.27 -17.55
C MET A 196 -1.86 -7.14 -16.04
N GLU A 197 -2.92 -7.12 -15.24
CA GLU A 197 -2.79 -7.09 -13.77
C GLU A 197 -2.07 -8.33 -13.25
N MET A 198 -2.46 -9.52 -13.71
CA MET A 198 -1.80 -10.78 -13.36
C MET A 198 -0.30 -10.74 -13.68
N ARG A 199 0.07 -10.27 -14.89
CA ARG A 199 1.45 -10.09 -15.30
C ARG A 199 2.23 -9.15 -14.37
N ARG A 200 1.64 -8.01 -14.03
CA ARG A 200 2.27 -7.03 -13.11
C ARG A 200 2.52 -7.64 -11.75
N TYR A 201 1.54 -8.39 -11.22
CA TYR A 201 1.69 -9.08 -9.94
C TYR A 201 2.77 -10.17 -10.00
N LEU A 202 2.79 -11.01 -11.03
CA LEU A 202 3.82 -12.02 -11.21
C LEU A 202 5.22 -11.39 -11.21
N MET A 203 5.41 -10.34 -11.99
CA MET A 203 6.69 -9.64 -12.07
C MET A 203 7.07 -8.94 -10.77
N ARG A 204 6.09 -8.39 -10.07
CA ARG A 204 6.31 -7.68 -8.80
C ARG A 204 6.63 -8.63 -7.64
N PHE A 205 6.01 -9.79 -7.61
CA PHE A 205 6.09 -10.73 -6.50
C PHE A 205 6.81 -12.03 -6.84
N VAL A 206 7.58 -12.07 -7.93
CA VAL A 206 8.33 -13.26 -8.33
C VAL A 206 9.23 -13.82 -7.23
N HIS A 207 9.80 -12.95 -6.40
CA HIS A 207 10.65 -13.31 -5.27
C HIS A 207 9.89 -13.92 -4.08
N HIS A 208 8.56 -13.83 -4.06
CA HIS A 208 7.70 -14.45 -3.04
C HIS A 208 7.16 -15.82 -3.41
N ILE A 209 7.35 -16.25 -4.66
CA ILE A 209 6.77 -17.51 -5.15
C ILE A 209 7.14 -18.69 -4.24
N GLY A 210 8.41 -18.78 -3.82
CA GLY A 210 8.86 -19.83 -2.94
C GLY A 210 8.17 -19.88 -1.56
N GLY A 211 7.62 -18.77 -1.10
CA GLY A 211 6.93 -18.65 0.19
C GLY A 211 5.40 -18.66 0.11
N LEU A 212 4.82 -18.96 -1.05
CA LEU A 212 3.35 -18.98 -1.22
C LEU A 212 2.67 -20.08 -0.39
N ALA A 213 3.34 -21.23 -0.24
CA ALA A 213 2.75 -22.38 0.43
C ALA A 213 2.79 -22.28 1.97
N ASP A 214 3.65 -21.43 2.54
CA ASP A 214 3.86 -21.31 3.98
C ASP A 214 3.84 -19.86 4.51
N PHE A 215 3.60 -18.89 3.65
CA PHE A 215 3.59 -17.45 3.93
C PHE A 215 4.90 -16.88 4.48
N SER A 216 6.01 -17.61 4.41
CA SER A 216 7.29 -17.19 4.97
C SER A 216 7.83 -15.90 4.34
N ALA A 217 7.42 -15.59 3.10
CA ALA A 217 7.77 -14.36 2.41
C ALA A 217 7.01 -13.14 2.92
N LEU A 218 5.87 -13.33 3.58
CA LEU A 218 5.03 -12.25 4.08
C LEU A 218 5.43 -11.84 5.49
N LYS A 219 5.18 -10.58 5.82
CA LYS A 219 5.50 -9.95 7.10
C LYS A 219 4.26 -9.33 7.70
N PHE A 220 4.28 -9.17 9.00
CA PHE A 220 3.18 -8.55 9.74
C PHE A 220 3.66 -7.35 10.55
N THR A 221 2.73 -6.45 10.81
CA THR A 221 2.84 -5.43 11.86
C THR A 221 2.36 -6.02 13.19
N LYS A 222 2.82 -5.46 14.31
CA LYS A 222 2.45 -5.93 15.67
C LYS A 222 0.94 -5.89 15.89
N TYR A 223 0.29 -4.82 15.44
CA TYR A 223 -1.15 -4.63 15.45
C TYR A 223 -1.68 -4.50 14.02
N ASN A 224 -2.95 -4.18 13.85
CA ASN A 224 -3.48 -3.81 12.54
C ASN A 224 -2.78 -2.55 11.99
N GLN A 225 -2.87 -2.33 10.68
CA GLN A 225 -2.14 -1.22 10.04
C GLN A 225 -2.58 0.17 10.51
N TYR A 226 -3.80 0.30 11.03
CA TYR A 226 -4.20 1.57 11.63
C TYR A 226 -3.34 1.89 12.85
N GLU A 227 -3.23 0.94 13.77
CA GLU A 227 -2.46 1.11 15.01
C GLU A 227 -0.95 1.21 14.75
N SER A 228 -0.43 0.34 13.87
CA SER A 228 1.01 0.22 13.66
C SER A 228 1.59 1.22 12.66
N LEU A 229 0.79 1.75 11.73
CA LEU A 229 1.28 2.62 10.66
C LEU A 229 0.58 3.99 10.65
N VAL A 230 -0.75 4.02 10.66
CA VAL A 230 -1.51 5.28 10.52
C VAL A 230 -1.34 6.15 11.77
N ARG A 231 -1.53 5.60 12.95
CA ARG A 231 -1.40 6.35 14.21
C ARG A 231 -0.02 6.99 14.40
N PRO A 232 1.11 6.28 14.20
CA PRO A 232 2.43 6.90 14.25
C PRO A 232 2.59 8.06 13.26
N MET A 233 2.12 7.92 12.02
CA MET A 233 2.16 9.03 11.04
C MET A 233 1.33 10.23 11.51
N VAL A 234 0.11 10.00 11.99
CA VAL A 234 -0.74 11.09 12.51
C VAL A 234 -0.07 11.78 13.70
N ALA A 235 0.51 11.02 14.63
CA ALA A 235 1.23 11.56 15.76
C ALA A 235 2.45 12.40 15.31
N TYR A 236 3.25 11.89 14.38
CA TYR A 236 4.38 12.60 13.79
C TYR A 236 3.94 13.91 13.12
N LEU A 237 2.92 13.87 12.26
CA LEU A 237 2.40 15.03 11.56
C LEU A 237 1.84 16.09 12.53
N THR A 238 1.10 15.64 13.54
CA THR A 238 0.54 16.53 14.57
C THR A 238 1.65 17.21 15.36
N SER A 239 2.70 16.50 15.74
CA SER A 239 3.86 17.07 16.45
C SER A 239 4.62 18.11 15.62
N HIS A 240 4.53 18.05 14.29
CA HIS A 240 5.08 19.04 13.38
C HIS A 240 4.11 20.18 13.02
N GLY A 241 2.91 20.22 13.63
CA GLY A 241 1.95 21.30 13.46
C GLY A 241 1.03 21.18 12.24
N VAL A 242 0.97 20.01 11.58
CA VAL A 242 0.05 19.78 10.45
C VAL A 242 -1.39 19.95 10.91
N GLN A 243 -2.18 20.64 10.09
CA GLN A 243 -3.57 20.96 10.37
C GLN A 243 -4.48 19.86 9.84
N PHE A 244 -5.06 19.06 10.74
CA PHE A 244 -6.07 18.06 10.40
C PHE A 244 -7.47 18.66 10.56
N GLU A 245 -8.26 18.63 9.50
CA GLU A 245 -9.65 19.05 9.49
C GLU A 245 -10.55 17.86 9.17
N TYR A 246 -11.22 17.35 10.16
CA TYR A 246 -12.16 16.21 10.04
C TYR A 246 -13.60 16.69 9.81
N ASN A 247 -14.44 15.79 9.27
CA ASN A 247 -15.82 16.09 8.88
C ASN A 247 -15.92 17.21 7.84
N VAL A 248 -14.94 17.25 6.94
CA VAL A 248 -14.84 18.19 5.83
C VAL A 248 -14.91 17.42 4.52
N GLN A 249 -16.02 17.52 3.81
CA GLN A 249 -16.21 16.93 2.50
C GLN A 249 -15.77 17.91 1.41
N VAL A 250 -14.73 17.59 0.68
CA VAL A 250 -14.35 18.37 -0.51
C VAL A 250 -15.27 17.99 -1.67
N LEU A 251 -15.92 19.00 -2.25
CA LEU A 251 -16.90 18.85 -3.33
C LEU A 251 -16.26 19.06 -4.70
N ASP A 252 -15.37 20.05 -4.83
CA ASP A 252 -14.73 20.39 -6.09
C ASP A 252 -13.40 21.12 -5.85
N VAL A 253 -12.50 21.04 -6.82
CA VAL A 253 -11.28 21.85 -6.89
C VAL A 253 -11.26 22.57 -8.22
N LYS A 254 -11.46 23.89 -8.21
CA LYS A 254 -11.42 24.70 -9.42
C LYS A 254 -9.99 25.00 -9.84
N VAL A 255 -9.66 24.60 -11.04
CA VAL A 255 -8.34 24.71 -11.62
C VAL A 255 -8.38 25.63 -12.84
N ASP A 256 -7.61 26.70 -12.80
CA ASP A 256 -7.34 27.51 -13.99
C ASP A 256 -6.31 26.79 -14.86
N VAL A 257 -6.69 26.52 -16.10
CA VAL A 257 -5.84 25.83 -17.06
C VAL A 257 -5.47 26.76 -18.18
N THR A 258 -4.18 27.06 -18.33
CA THR A 258 -3.62 27.78 -19.47
C THR A 258 -2.74 26.84 -20.31
N THR A 259 -2.21 27.32 -21.42
CA THR A 259 -1.27 26.56 -22.24
C THR A 259 0.05 26.25 -21.52
N LYS A 260 0.38 27.01 -20.46
CA LYS A 260 1.65 26.88 -19.72
C LYS A 260 1.46 26.37 -18.29
N ASP A 261 0.36 26.75 -17.65
CA ASP A 261 0.17 26.54 -16.22
C ASP A 261 -1.19 25.90 -15.92
N LYS A 262 -1.21 25.08 -14.88
CA LYS A 262 -2.42 24.55 -14.24
C LYS A 262 -2.37 24.95 -12.77
N VAL A 263 -3.30 25.78 -12.33
CA VAL A 263 -3.27 26.36 -10.98
C VAL A 263 -4.59 26.08 -10.28
N ALA A 264 -4.55 25.34 -9.20
CA ALA A 264 -5.69 25.18 -8.30
C ALA A 264 -5.96 26.54 -7.60
N LYS A 265 -7.17 27.04 -7.72
CA LYS A 265 -7.56 28.38 -7.21
C LYS A 265 -8.47 28.29 -5.99
N THR A 266 -9.42 27.39 -6.02
CA THR A 266 -10.45 27.31 -4.99
C THR A 266 -10.79 25.87 -4.71
N ILE A 267 -10.97 25.56 -3.44
CA ILE A 267 -11.53 24.29 -2.98
C ILE A 267 -12.95 24.58 -2.50
N GLU A 268 -13.93 23.97 -3.12
CA GLU A 268 -15.31 23.99 -2.63
C GLU A 268 -15.50 22.82 -1.66
N LEU A 269 -15.95 23.13 -0.48
CA LEU A 269 -16.10 22.11 0.55
C LEU A 269 -17.41 22.26 1.33
N LYS A 270 -17.75 21.21 2.06
CA LYS A 270 -18.87 21.19 2.99
C LYS A 270 -18.34 20.86 4.37
N ARG A 271 -18.57 21.75 5.33
CA ARG A 271 -18.17 21.59 6.72
C ARG A 271 -19.40 21.65 7.61
N ASN A 272 -19.59 20.61 8.42
CA ASN A 272 -20.76 20.48 9.31
C ASN A 272 -22.10 20.72 8.59
N GLY A 273 -22.19 20.28 7.33
CA GLY A 273 -23.40 20.44 6.50
C GLY A 273 -23.50 21.76 5.72
N ASN A 274 -22.67 22.77 6.00
CA ASN A 274 -22.67 24.05 5.30
C ASN A 274 -21.64 24.04 4.16
N LYS A 275 -22.04 24.57 3.00
CA LYS A 275 -21.14 24.74 1.85
C LYS A 275 -20.33 26.02 2.03
N GLU A 276 -19.02 25.92 1.83
CA GLU A 276 -18.02 26.98 1.87
C GLU A 276 -17.21 27.01 0.59
#